data_a1685469e0a372c7396c4add45ae1356
#
_entry.id   a1685469e0a372c7396c4add45ae1356
#
_cell.length_a   1.000
_cell.length_b   1.000
_cell.length_c   1.000
_cell.angle_alpha   90.00
_cell.angle_beta   90.00
_cell.angle_gamma   90.00
#
_symmetry.space_group_name_H-M   'P 1'
#
loop_
_entity.id
_entity.type
_entity.pdbx_description
1 polymer ?
#
loop_
_entity_poly.entity_id
_entity_poly.type
_entity_poly.pdbx_seq_one_letter_code
_entity_poly.pdbx_strand_id
1 'polypeptide(L)'
;MDEKGFVEGVRRYMSQLREEKRYSSAKSYQDALNSFIKYSGTENISYSDINKANLHRYEAYLLENDCMRNTVSTYIRRLRCIYNKAVENGEAAFIPSLFKGVFTGVESQRKKSLPLGDLNRLMTVPVKGEKLRKTQLTLCLMFQYGGMSFVDFAHLNRGNIKNGILDYNRQKTGTSMRLEVLDTAEAMYKELA
;
A
#
# COMPACT_ATOMS: atom_id res chain seq x y z
N MET A 1 27.64 23.85 -10.23
CA MET A 1 27.11 22.54 -9.82
C MET A 1 25.60 22.61 -10.06
N ASP A 2 25.11 21.87 -11.03
CA ASP A 2 23.67 21.80 -11.23
C ASP A 2 23.06 21.26 -9.93
N GLU A 3 22.26 22.10 -9.26
CA GLU A 3 21.49 21.66 -8.10
C GLU A 3 20.53 20.56 -8.58
N LYS A 4 20.88 19.31 -8.30
CA LYS A 4 19.98 18.19 -8.58
C LYS A 4 18.68 18.45 -7.85
N GLY A 5 17.60 18.70 -8.60
CA GLY A 5 16.32 19.11 -8.04
C GLY A 5 15.66 17.97 -7.25
N PHE A 6 14.88 18.32 -6.21
CA PHE A 6 14.09 17.35 -5.45
C PHE A 6 13.13 16.54 -6.34
N VAL A 7 12.47 17.21 -7.28
CA VAL A 7 11.54 16.57 -8.24
C VAL A 7 12.24 15.50 -9.07
N GLU A 8 13.47 15.78 -9.53
CA GLU A 8 14.27 14.83 -10.29
C GLU A 8 14.66 13.61 -9.43
N GLY A 9 15.05 13.84 -8.17
CA GLY A 9 15.32 12.77 -7.21
C GLY A 9 14.12 11.84 -6.99
N VAL A 10 12.91 12.40 -6.88
CA VAL A 10 11.67 11.59 -6.78
C VAL A 10 11.43 10.80 -8.06
N ARG A 11 11.55 11.42 -9.24
CA ARG A 11 11.34 10.77 -10.54
C ARG A 11 12.32 9.62 -10.76
N ARG A 12 13.60 9.82 -10.44
CA ARG A 12 14.65 8.79 -10.50
C ARG A 12 14.30 7.59 -9.61
N TYR A 13 13.89 7.84 -8.38
CA TYR A 13 13.50 6.78 -7.45
C TYR A 13 12.22 6.03 -7.90
N MET A 14 11.27 6.73 -8.49
CA MET A 14 10.07 6.10 -9.06
C MET A 14 10.41 5.18 -10.23
N SER A 15 11.38 5.55 -11.09
CA SER A 15 11.85 4.70 -12.19
C SER A 15 12.47 3.42 -11.64
N GLN A 16 13.34 3.52 -10.65
CA GLN A 16 13.90 2.35 -9.96
C GLN A 16 12.81 1.43 -9.40
N LEU A 17 11.79 1.99 -8.72
CA LEU A 17 10.68 1.19 -8.18
C LEU A 17 9.88 0.48 -9.27
N ARG A 18 9.74 1.07 -10.46
CA ARG A 18 9.07 0.44 -11.60
C ARG A 18 9.91 -0.71 -12.19
N GLU A 19 11.21 -0.56 -12.29
CA GLU A 19 12.14 -1.62 -12.68
C GLU A 19 12.07 -2.82 -11.71
N GLU A 20 11.97 -2.52 -10.40
CA GLU A 20 11.73 -3.50 -9.35
C GLU A 20 10.29 -4.07 -9.33
N LYS A 21 9.43 -3.71 -10.30
CA LYS A 21 8.00 -4.10 -10.37
C LYS A 21 7.16 -3.67 -9.17
N ARG A 22 7.60 -2.68 -8.40
CA ARG A 22 6.93 -2.11 -7.21
C ARG A 22 6.00 -0.96 -7.59
N TYR A 23 5.08 -1.22 -8.52
CA TYR A 23 4.22 -0.21 -9.13
C TYR A 23 3.37 0.57 -8.14
N SER A 24 2.79 -0.11 -7.13
CA SER A 24 2.00 0.56 -6.08
C SER A 24 2.84 1.54 -5.25
N SER A 25 4.11 1.19 -4.99
CA SER A 25 5.04 2.09 -4.30
C SER A 25 5.35 3.28 -5.18
N ALA A 26 5.72 3.08 -6.45
CA ALA A 26 5.97 4.16 -7.40
C ALA A 26 4.77 5.11 -7.53
N LYS A 27 3.54 4.57 -7.60
CA LYS A 27 2.30 5.37 -7.60
C LYS A 27 2.18 6.24 -6.36
N SER A 28 2.47 5.71 -5.18
CA SER A 28 2.43 6.47 -3.92
C SER A 28 3.42 7.63 -3.87
N TYR A 29 4.61 7.49 -4.48
CA TYR A 29 5.57 8.60 -4.63
C TYR A 29 5.09 9.63 -5.65
N GLN A 30 4.48 9.18 -6.76
CA GLN A 30 3.89 10.07 -7.75
C GLN A 30 2.79 10.94 -7.14
N ASP A 31 1.90 10.34 -6.35
CA ASP A 31 0.79 11.06 -5.72
C ASP A 31 1.31 12.10 -4.71
N ALA A 32 2.32 11.75 -3.90
CA ALA A 32 2.96 12.68 -2.98
C ALA A 32 3.67 13.83 -3.73
N LEU A 33 4.38 13.54 -4.82
CA LEU A 33 5.04 14.54 -5.66
C LEU A 33 4.03 15.50 -6.28
N ASN A 34 2.99 14.98 -6.92
CA ASN A 34 1.96 15.80 -7.55
C ASN A 34 1.28 16.73 -6.55
N SER A 35 1.02 16.23 -5.33
CA SER A 35 0.46 17.03 -4.24
C SER A 35 1.42 18.13 -3.81
N PHE A 36 2.72 17.85 -3.71
CA PHE A 36 3.70 18.84 -3.28
C PHE A 36 3.96 19.89 -4.37
N ILE A 37 3.99 19.50 -5.65
CA ILE A 37 4.04 20.42 -6.79
C ILE A 37 2.82 21.35 -6.80
N LYS A 38 1.61 20.80 -6.59
CA LYS A 38 0.39 21.60 -6.52
C LYS A 38 0.45 22.63 -5.39
N TYR A 39 0.95 22.25 -4.23
CA TYR A 39 1.16 23.16 -3.10
C TYR A 39 2.20 24.23 -3.41
N SER A 40 3.35 23.86 -4.01
CA SER A 40 4.46 24.78 -4.31
C SER A 40 4.15 25.71 -5.49
N GLY A 41 3.20 25.36 -6.35
CA GLY A 41 2.88 26.09 -7.58
C GLY A 41 3.95 25.99 -8.69
N THR A 42 4.97 25.16 -8.50
CA THR A 42 6.09 24.99 -9.44
C THR A 42 6.67 23.58 -9.38
N GLU A 43 7.23 23.11 -10.49
CA GLU A 43 8.04 21.89 -10.55
C GLU A 43 9.52 22.14 -10.23
N ASN A 44 9.95 23.38 -10.21
CA ASN A 44 11.32 23.73 -9.86
C ASN A 44 11.50 23.78 -8.32
N ILE A 45 11.57 22.59 -7.73
CA ILE A 45 11.72 22.39 -6.28
C ILE A 45 13.09 21.80 -6.02
N SER A 46 13.88 22.50 -5.19
CA SER A 46 15.20 22.07 -4.73
C SER A 46 15.12 21.34 -3.38
N TYR A 47 16.20 20.70 -2.97
CA TYR A 47 16.27 20.10 -1.62
C TYR A 47 16.24 21.15 -0.50
N SER A 48 16.66 22.39 -0.74
CA SER A 48 16.57 23.50 0.21
C SER A 48 15.13 23.95 0.50
N ASP A 49 14.21 23.70 -0.42
CA ASP A 49 12.79 23.96 -0.22
C ASP A 49 12.13 22.96 0.75
N ILE A 50 12.79 21.82 0.99
CA ILE A 50 12.38 20.86 2.01
C ILE A 50 12.97 21.28 3.35
N ASN A 51 12.33 22.26 3.99
CA ASN A 51 12.71 22.79 5.29
C ASN A 51 11.54 22.74 6.28
N LYS A 52 11.84 22.90 7.59
CA LYS A 52 10.82 22.79 8.65
C LYS A 52 9.61 23.69 8.40
N ALA A 53 9.83 24.95 8.08
CA ALA A 53 8.77 25.92 7.89
C ALA A 53 7.86 25.53 6.70
N ASN A 54 8.47 25.06 5.61
CA ASN A 54 7.73 24.65 4.42
C ASN A 54 6.97 23.33 4.65
N LEU A 55 7.55 22.39 5.39
CA LEU A 55 6.87 21.13 5.75
C LEU A 55 5.64 21.36 6.63
N HIS A 56 5.71 22.28 7.61
CA HIS A 56 4.55 22.66 8.43
C HIS A 56 3.45 23.34 7.60
N ARG A 57 3.83 24.25 6.69
CA ARG A 57 2.87 24.89 5.78
C ARG A 57 2.22 23.89 4.83
N TYR A 58 2.99 22.94 4.33
CA TYR A 58 2.45 21.87 3.48
C TYR A 58 1.47 20.96 4.25
N GLU A 59 1.80 20.60 5.50
CA GLU A 59 0.88 19.84 6.35
C GLU A 59 -0.44 20.59 6.56
N ALA A 60 -0.38 21.88 6.90
CA ALA A 60 -1.56 22.74 7.06
C ALA A 60 -2.38 22.80 5.75
N TYR A 61 -1.73 23.05 4.62
CA TYR A 61 -2.36 23.04 3.30
C TYR A 61 -3.10 21.72 3.01
N LEU A 62 -2.50 20.57 3.33
CA LEU A 62 -3.16 19.27 3.11
C LEU A 62 -4.40 19.12 3.98
N LEU A 63 -4.34 19.54 5.25
CA LEU A 63 -5.48 19.46 6.18
C LEU A 63 -6.61 20.43 5.76
N GLU A 64 -6.28 21.63 5.31
CA GLU A 64 -7.24 22.62 4.79
C GLU A 64 -7.92 22.14 3.49
N ASN A 65 -7.28 21.23 2.74
CA ASN A 65 -7.86 20.57 1.56
C ASN A 65 -8.47 19.20 1.88
N ASP A 66 -8.97 19.00 3.10
CA ASP A 66 -9.68 17.80 3.56
C ASP A 66 -8.90 16.48 3.42
N CYS A 67 -7.57 16.53 3.35
CA CYS A 67 -6.77 15.32 3.35
C CYS A 67 -6.83 14.60 4.70
N MET A 68 -7.18 13.31 4.68
CA MET A 68 -7.13 12.49 5.89
C MET A 68 -5.71 12.46 6.48
N ARG A 69 -5.60 12.48 7.81
CA ARG A 69 -4.29 12.49 8.52
C ARG A 69 -3.35 11.38 8.08
N ASN A 70 -3.86 10.19 7.79
CA ASN A 70 -3.03 9.09 7.26
C ASN A 70 -2.50 9.36 5.84
N THR A 71 -3.24 10.12 5.02
CA THR A 71 -2.77 10.58 3.71
C THR A 71 -1.67 11.63 3.87
N VAL A 72 -1.87 12.61 4.77
CA VAL A 72 -0.85 13.60 5.14
C VAL A 72 0.44 12.92 5.58
N SER A 73 0.34 11.98 6.54
CA SER A 73 1.47 11.18 7.00
C SER A 73 2.17 10.44 5.84
N THR A 74 1.40 9.84 4.95
CA THR A 74 1.96 9.11 3.80
C THR A 74 2.76 10.05 2.91
N TYR A 75 2.24 11.21 2.55
CA TYR A 75 2.92 12.16 1.70
C TYR A 75 4.20 12.67 2.35
N ILE A 76 4.14 13.13 3.60
CA ILE A 76 5.32 13.62 4.33
C ILE A 76 6.39 12.52 4.46
N ARG A 77 6.00 11.28 4.72
CA ARG A 77 6.93 10.13 4.78
C ARG A 77 7.58 9.83 3.42
N ARG A 78 6.87 10.05 2.29
CA ARG A 78 7.49 9.92 0.95
C ARG A 78 8.53 11.02 0.72
N LEU A 79 8.21 12.28 1.06
CA LEU A 79 9.18 13.37 0.97
C LEU A 79 10.41 13.07 1.84
N ARG A 80 10.22 12.63 3.08
CA ARG A 80 11.31 12.25 3.99
C ARG A 80 12.19 11.15 3.42
N CYS A 81 11.61 10.13 2.80
CA CYS A 81 12.38 9.04 2.22
C CYS A 81 13.33 9.55 1.11
N ILE A 82 12.83 10.39 0.21
CA ILE A 82 13.63 10.95 -0.88
C ILE A 82 14.71 11.89 -0.33
N TYR A 83 14.37 12.76 0.62
CA TYR A 83 15.33 13.67 1.24
C TYR A 83 16.48 12.88 1.90
N ASN A 84 16.17 11.86 2.69
CA ASN A 84 17.19 11.04 3.36
C ASN A 84 18.08 10.33 2.34
N LYS A 85 17.54 9.79 1.25
CA LYS A 85 18.34 9.21 0.16
C LYS A 85 19.27 10.25 -0.49
N ALA A 86 18.79 11.47 -0.67
CA ALA A 86 19.61 12.56 -1.20
C ALA A 86 20.75 12.94 -0.25
N VAL A 87 20.49 12.91 1.06
CA VAL A 87 21.56 13.12 2.08
C VAL A 87 22.58 11.98 2.02
N GLU A 88 22.13 10.72 1.96
CA GLU A 88 23.01 9.54 1.82
C GLU A 88 23.88 9.62 0.56
N ASN A 89 23.34 10.17 -0.53
CA ASN A 89 24.06 10.35 -1.80
C ASN A 89 24.90 11.64 -1.87
N GLY A 90 24.91 12.48 -0.83
CA GLY A 90 25.60 13.77 -0.85
C GLY A 90 24.94 14.84 -1.72
N GLU A 91 23.66 14.63 -2.12
CA GLU A 91 22.89 15.56 -2.95
C GLU A 91 22.13 16.62 -2.11
N ALA A 92 21.96 16.38 -0.81
CA ALA A 92 21.31 17.29 0.14
C ALA A 92 22.08 17.35 1.46
N ALA A 93 21.98 18.48 2.16
CA ALA A 93 22.61 18.65 3.47
C ALA A 93 21.80 17.86 4.55
N PHE A 94 22.51 17.27 5.52
CA PHE A 94 21.87 16.69 6.69
C PHE A 94 21.35 17.79 7.61
N ILE A 95 20.04 17.80 7.88
CA ILE A 95 19.40 18.73 8.82
C ILE A 95 18.84 17.92 10.00
N PRO A 96 19.36 18.09 11.22
CA PRO A 96 18.87 17.37 12.39
C PRO A 96 17.38 17.65 12.64
N SER A 97 16.60 16.57 12.86
CA SER A 97 15.19 16.67 13.20
C SER A 97 14.32 17.46 12.18
N LEU A 98 14.69 17.45 10.89
CA LEU A 98 13.98 18.18 9.82
C LEU A 98 12.47 17.88 9.81
N PHE A 99 12.09 16.62 9.95
CA PHE A 99 10.71 16.15 9.94
C PHE A 99 10.07 16.02 11.34
N LYS A 100 10.74 16.58 12.37
CA LYS A 100 10.14 16.62 13.72
C LYS A 100 9.09 17.73 13.77
N GLY A 101 7.90 17.39 14.28
CA GLY A 101 6.79 18.34 14.44
C GLY A 101 5.70 18.22 13.37
N VAL A 102 5.98 17.57 12.23
CA VAL A 102 4.95 17.21 11.24
C VAL A 102 4.46 15.78 11.46
N PHE A 103 3.20 15.51 11.11
CA PHE A 103 2.58 14.22 11.36
C PHE A 103 3.12 13.15 10.40
N THR A 104 3.85 12.19 10.94
CA THR A 104 4.39 11.02 10.22
C THR A 104 3.94 9.69 10.84
N GLY A 105 3.00 9.75 11.79
CA GLY A 105 2.43 8.61 12.48
C GLY A 105 1.35 7.91 11.68
N VAL A 106 0.66 6.98 12.33
CA VAL A 106 -0.54 6.31 11.81
C VAL A 106 -1.67 6.57 12.79
N GLU A 107 -2.73 7.22 12.31
CA GLU A 107 -3.96 7.33 13.08
C GLU A 107 -4.74 6.03 12.94
N SER A 108 -4.99 5.35 14.08
CA SER A 108 -5.73 4.10 14.09
C SER A 108 -7.17 4.35 13.67
N GLN A 109 -7.56 3.73 12.56
CA GLN A 109 -8.96 3.71 12.15
C GLN A 109 -9.67 2.51 12.78
N ARG A 110 -10.97 2.69 13.08
CA ARG A 110 -11.81 1.59 13.58
C ARG A 110 -11.77 0.42 12.60
N LYS A 111 -11.30 -0.73 13.06
CA LYS A 111 -11.29 -1.95 12.26
C LYS A 111 -12.73 -2.32 11.89
N LYS A 112 -13.02 -2.45 10.61
CA LYS A 112 -14.29 -2.95 10.09
C LYS A 112 -14.17 -4.47 9.98
N SER A 113 -14.50 -5.19 11.05
CA SER A 113 -14.64 -6.65 11.03
C SER A 113 -16.11 -7.02 10.90
N LEU A 114 -16.39 -8.09 10.16
CA LEU A 114 -17.73 -8.67 10.12
C LEU A 114 -18.00 -9.43 11.41
N PRO A 115 -19.19 -9.28 12.02
CA PRO A 115 -19.63 -10.16 13.09
C PRO A 115 -19.69 -11.63 12.60
N LEU A 116 -19.46 -12.58 13.49
CA LEU A 116 -19.47 -14.01 13.15
C LEU A 116 -20.80 -14.46 12.51
N GLY A 117 -21.93 -13.91 12.98
CA GLY A 117 -23.24 -14.19 12.40
C GLY A 117 -23.37 -13.76 10.94
N ASP A 118 -22.81 -12.59 10.60
CA ASP A 118 -22.84 -12.11 9.20
C ASP A 118 -21.89 -12.93 8.30
N LEU A 119 -20.75 -13.36 8.86
CA LEU A 119 -19.84 -14.25 8.15
C LEU A 119 -20.51 -15.61 7.87
N ASN A 120 -21.19 -16.20 8.86
CA ASN A 120 -21.93 -17.46 8.67
C ASN A 120 -23.04 -17.29 7.61
N ARG A 121 -23.77 -16.18 7.64
CA ARG A 121 -24.77 -15.87 6.61
C ARG A 121 -24.15 -15.76 5.23
N LEU A 122 -23.01 -15.07 5.11
CA LEU A 122 -22.27 -14.97 3.84
C LEU A 122 -21.89 -16.35 3.28
N MET A 123 -21.51 -17.28 4.14
CA MET A 123 -21.08 -18.62 3.75
C MET A 123 -22.27 -19.53 3.38
N THR A 124 -23.44 -19.35 3.96
CA THR A 124 -24.57 -20.28 3.87
C THR A 124 -25.75 -19.79 3.02
N VAL A 125 -25.91 -18.47 2.84
CA VAL A 125 -27.02 -17.91 2.06
C VAL A 125 -26.93 -18.34 0.59
N PRO A 126 -28.02 -18.97 0.04
CA PRO A 126 -28.06 -19.24 -1.38
C PRO A 126 -28.10 -17.95 -2.20
N VAL A 127 -27.22 -17.83 -3.17
CA VAL A 127 -27.17 -16.67 -4.07
C VAL A 127 -27.57 -17.09 -5.48
N LYS A 128 -28.31 -16.20 -6.17
CA LYS A 128 -28.72 -16.42 -7.55
C LYS A 128 -27.75 -15.76 -8.52
N GLY A 129 -27.40 -16.49 -9.56
CA GLY A 129 -26.52 -16.02 -10.62
C GLY A 129 -25.04 -16.38 -10.40
N GLU A 130 -24.44 -16.84 -11.48
CA GLU A 130 -23.05 -17.36 -11.49
C GLU A 130 -22.02 -16.36 -10.95
N LYS A 131 -22.10 -15.10 -11.39
CA LYS A 131 -21.16 -14.05 -10.98
C LYS A 131 -21.18 -13.83 -9.47
N LEU A 132 -22.37 -13.78 -8.87
CA LEU A 132 -22.50 -13.56 -7.42
C LEU A 132 -22.05 -14.80 -6.65
N ARG A 133 -22.35 -15.99 -7.15
CA ARG A 133 -21.87 -17.25 -6.56
C ARG A 133 -20.35 -17.34 -6.57
N LYS A 134 -19.70 -17.03 -7.69
CA LYS A 134 -18.22 -16.97 -7.77
C LYS A 134 -17.62 -15.96 -6.80
N THR A 135 -18.25 -14.80 -6.63
CA THR A 135 -17.81 -13.80 -5.64
C THR A 135 -17.95 -14.33 -4.22
N GLN A 136 -19.06 -14.96 -3.88
CA GLN A 136 -19.28 -15.58 -2.56
C GLN A 136 -18.23 -16.65 -2.28
N LEU A 137 -18.02 -17.59 -3.21
CA LEU A 137 -17.01 -18.65 -3.08
C LEU A 137 -15.61 -18.08 -2.88
N THR A 138 -15.24 -17.06 -3.67
CA THR A 138 -13.94 -16.38 -3.54
C THR A 138 -13.76 -15.80 -2.13
N LEU A 139 -14.74 -15.07 -1.61
CA LEU A 139 -14.68 -14.49 -0.26
C LEU A 139 -14.58 -15.56 0.83
N CYS A 140 -15.38 -16.63 0.71
CA CYS A 140 -15.36 -17.76 1.64
C CYS A 140 -14.01 -18.48 1.63
N LEU A 141 -13.44 -18.73 0.45
CA LEU A 141 -12.13 -19.35 0.31
C LEU A 141 -11.01 -18.46 0.87
N MET A 142 -11.01 -17.16 0.57
CA MET A 142 -10.04 -16.23 1.15
C MET A 142 -10.09 -16.25 2.68
N PHE A 143 -11.27 -16.34 3.27
CA PHE A 143 -11.43 -16.47 4.71
C PHE A 143 -10.88 -17.82 5.23
N GLN A 144 -11.27 -18.95 4.63
CA GLN A 144 -10.82 -20.27 5.04
C GLN A 144 -9.32 -20.49 4.85
N TYR A 145 -8.71 -19.79 3.89
CA TYR A 145 -7.26 -19.76 3.68
C TYR A 145 -6.55 -18.74 4.59
N GLY A 146 -7.05 -18.57 5.83
CA GLY A 146 -6.43 -17.77 6.88
C GLY A 146 -6.46 -16.26 6.64
N GLY A 147 -7.50 -15.75 5.99
CA GLY A 147 -7.60 -14.32 5.64
C GLY A 147 -6.67 -13.92 4.50
N MET A 148 -6.55 -14.78 3.51
CA MET A 148 -5.73 -14.56 2.33
C MET A 148 -6.12 -13.26 1.62
N SER A 149 -5.15 -12.48 1.16
CA SER A 149 -5.45 -11.29 0.36
C SER A 149 -5.96 -11.68 -1.03
N PHE A 150 -6.80 -10.82 -1.64
CA PHE A 150 -7.29 -11.07 -3.00
C PHE A 150 -6.15 -11.20 -4.03
N VAL A 151 -5.08 -10.44 -3.87
CA VAL A 151 -3.91 -10.52 -4.75
C VAL A 151 -3.24 -11.89 -4.64
N ASP A 152 -3.06 -12.41 -3.42
CA ASP A 152 -2.49 -13.74 -3.21
C ASP A 152 -3.41 -14.81 -3.80
N PHE A 153 -4.74 -14.69 -3.56
CA PHE A 153 -5.74 -15.61 -4.10
C PHE A 153 -5.74 -15.66 -5.64
N ALA A 154 -5.68 -14.50 -6.28
CA ALA A 154 -5.66 -14.39 -7.74
C ALA A 154 -4.39 -15.00 -8.40
N HIS A 155 -3.32 -15.21 -7.62
CA HIS A 155 -2.08 -15.85 -8.09
C HIS A 155 -1.98 -17.33 -7.72
N LEU A 156 -2.99 -17.88 -7.01
CA LEU A 156 -3.03 -19.32 -6.73
C LEU A 156 -3.20 -20.12 -8.04
N ASN A 157 -2.53 -21.25 -8.06
CA ASN A 157 -2.67 -22.24 -9.12
C ASN A 157 -2.80 -23.64 -8.50
N ARG A 158 -3.16 -24.64 -9.33
CA ARG A 158 -3.37 -26.01 -8.86
C ARG A 158 -2.15 -26.62 -8.16
N GLY A 159 -0.93 -26.16 -8.49
CA GLY A 159 0.30 -26.63 -7.87
C GLY A 159 0.50 -26.15 -6.44
N ASN A 160 -0.26 -25.13 -6.00
CA ASN A 160 -0.18 -24.62 -4.63
C ASN A 160 -0.88 -25.52 -3.61
N ILE A 161 -1.79 -26.40 -4.04
CA ILE A 161 -2.50 -27.34 -3.15
C ILE A 161 -2.00 -28.75 -3.46
N LYS A 162 -1.35 -29.39 -2.48
CA LYS A 162 -0.85 -30.76 -2.57
C LYS A 162 -1.13 -31.49 -1.28
N ASN A 163 -1.73 -32.70 -1.41
CA ASN A 163 -2.03 -33.57 -0.24
C ASN A 163 -2.80 -32.83 0.88
N GLY A 164 -3.79 -32.01 0.51
CA GLY A 164 -4.58 -31.23 1.47
C GLY A 164 -3.85 -30.06 2.12
N ILE A 165 -2.67 -29.72 1.64
CA ILE A 165 -1.87 -28.58 2.15
C ILE A 165 -1.81 -27.50 1.07
N LEU A 166 -2.18 -26.28 1.42
CA LEU A 166 -1.97 -25.07 0.62
C LEU A 166 -0.61 -24.47 1.00
N ASP A 167 0.27 -24.33 0.01
CA ASP A 167 1.60 -23.74 0.16
C ASP A 167 1.80 -22.63 -0.89
N TYR A 168 2.06 -21.41 -0.43
CA TYR A 168 2.27 -20.26 -1.32
C TYR A 168 3.11 -19.17 -0.65
N ASN A 169 3.71 -18.30 -1.45
CA ASN A 169 4.39 -17.11 -0.96
C ASN A 169 3.52 -15.87 -1.16
N ARG A 170 3.39 -15.05 -0.11
CA ARG A 170 2.66 -13.78 -0.19
C ARG A 170 3.27 -12.85 -1.24
N GLN A 171 2.48 -12.36 -2.16
CA GLN A 171 2.92 -11.44 -3.22
C GLN A 171 3.53 -10.14 -2.69
N LYS A 172 3.01 -9.63 -1.56
CA LYS A 172 3.46 -8.37 -0.99
C LYS A 172 4.80 -8.47 -0.26
N THR A 173 5.07 -9.59 0.41
CA THR A 173 6.19 -9.71 1.38
C THR A 173 7.13 -10.86 1.09
N GLY A 174 6.78 -11.76 0.17
CA GLY A 174 7.52 -13.01 -0.07
C GLY A 174 7.41 -14.02 1.07
N THR A 175 6.63 -13.72 2.12
CA THR A 175 6.48 -14.62 3.27
C THR A 175 5.82 -15.92 2.85
N SER A 176 6.45 -17.06 3.17
CA SER A 176 5.88 -18.39 2.96
C SER A 176 4.71 -18.61 3.90
N MET A 177 3.62 -19.12 3.34
CA MET A 177 2.38 -19.46 4.04
C MET A 177 2.04 -20.91 3.76
N ARG A 178 1.80 -21.67 4.82
CA ARG A 178 1.44 -23.08 4.74
C ARG A 178 0.27 -23.35 5.68
N LEU A 179 -0.81 -23.93 5.15
CA LEU A 179 -2.01 -24.24 5.92
C LEU A 179 -2.73 -25.47 5.38
N GLU A 180 -3.44 -26.15 6.26
CA GLU A 180 -4.29 -27.27 5.91
C GLU A 180 -5.54 -26.77 5.18
N VAL A 181 -5.93 -27.46 4.10
CA VAL A 181 -7.15 -27.17 3.35
C VAL A 181 -8.29 -28.01 3.91
N LEU A 182 -9.29 -27.35 4.45
CA LEU A 182 -10.48 -28.03 4.96
C LEU A 182 -11.32 -28.61 3.79
N ASP A 183 -12.03 -29.70 4.03
CA ASP A 183 -12.90 -30.35 3.04
C ASP A 183 -13.93 -29.38 2.44
N THR A 184 -14.44 -28.46 3.27
CA THR A 184 -15.37 -27.39 2.84
C THR A 184 -14.70 -26.43 1.85
N ALA A 185 -13.43 -26.10 2.07
CA ALA A 185 -12.66 -25.24 1.17
C ALA A 185 -12.36 -25.96 -0.15
N GLU A 186 -12.02 -27.25 -0.08
CA GLU A 186 -11.78 -28.06 -1.28
C GLU A 186 -13.04 -28.17 -2.15
N ALA A 187 -14.21 -28.39 -1.53
CA ALA A 187 -15.49 -28.42 -2.24
C ALA A 187 -15.79 -27.06 -2.93
N MET A 188 -15.61 -25.95 -2.20
CA MET A 188 -15.79 -24.60 -2.75
C MET A 188 -14.81 -24.29 -3.89
N TYR A 189 -13.57 -24.74 -3.78
CA TYR A 189 -12.57 -24.54 -4.81
C TYR A 189 -12.91 -25.31 -6.09
N LYS A 190 -13.38 -26.56 -5.96
CA LYS A 190 -13.85 -27.36 -7.10
C LYS A 190 -15.07 -26.73 -7.80
N GLU A 191 -15.96 -26.08 -7.05
CA GLU A 191 -17.11 -25.36 -7.62
C GLU A 191 -16.70 -24.06 -8.33
N LEU A 192 -15.65 -23.39 -7.86
CA LEU A 192 -15.15 -22.12 -8.43
C LEU A 192 -14.33 -22.33 -9.72
N ALA A 193 -13.61 -23.45 -9.84
CA ALA A 193 -12.68 -23.76 -10.93
C ALA A 193 -13.38 -24.15 -12.23
#